data_681590935249dac310cc54da97e5544c
#
_entry.id   681590935249dac310cc54da97e5544c
#
_cell.length_a   1.000
_cell.length_b   1.000
_cell.length_c   1.000
_cell.angle_alpha   90.00
_cell.angle_beta   90.00
_cell.angle_gamma   90.00
#
_symmetry.space_group_name_H-M   'P 1'
#
loop_
_entity.id
_entity.type
_entity.pdbx_description
1 polymer ?
#
loop_
_entity_poly.entity_id
_entity_poly.type
_entity_poly.pdbx_seq_one_letter_code
_entity_poly.pdbx_strand_id
1 'polypeptide(L)'
;MHPHIIRLYEVIETQTDIYVVMEYVNSGELFDYIVEKGRLQEKEARKFFQQIISGVEYCHRNMVVHRDLKPENLLLDSKDNVKIADFGLSNIMRDGHFLKTSCGSPNYAAPEVISGKLYAGPEVDVWSCGVILYALLCGTLPFDDENIPNLFKKIKGGIYTLPSHLSPGARDLIPRMLVVDPMKRITIPEIRQHPWFQVRLPRYLAVPPPDTMQQAKKIDEEALLEAVKMGFDRNHLIDSLRNRTQDEGTVSYYLLLDNCFRVANGYLGAEFQETLDYAHNSMQPTEPSSPASGSRHAGYTDYQGINIKPTYSLDRKWALGIQSRALPREIMGEVLKALRELNVCWKKIGHYNMKCLWIPQSSGQALQSAHFFGDESSIIETDIACKVPNQVKFEVQLYKTRDEKYLLDLQRLQGPQFLFLDLCAAFLAQLRVL
;
A
#
# COMPACT_ATOMS: atom_id res chain seq x y z
N MET A 1 9.28 -13.29 1.90
CA MET A 1 8.57 -12.13 2.46
C MET A 1 9.55 -11.04 2.76
N HIS A 2 9.19 -9.76 2.54
CA HIS A 2 10.09 -8.62 2.77
C HIS A 2 9.31 -7.45 3.39
N PRO A 3 9.84 -6.74 4.40
CA PRO A 3 9.12 -5.68 5.11
C PRO A 3 8.69 -4.50 4.24
N HIS A 4 9.38 -4.27 3.12
CA HIS A 4 9.12 -3.16 2.20
C HIS A 4 8.53 -3.59 0.86
N ILE A 5 7.87 -4.74 0.82
CA ILE A 5 7.08 -5.21 -0.33
C ILE A 5 5.67 -5.53 0.17
N ILE A 6 4.66 -5.11 -0.59
CA ILE A 6 3.27 -5.43 -0.29
C ILE A 6 3.08 -6.95 -0.25
N ARG A 7 2.37 -7.44 0.77
CA ARG A 7 2.15 -8.86 0.93
C ARG A 7 0.92 -9.30 0.16
N LEU A 8 1.09 -10.34 -0.63
CA LEU A 8 0.01 -11.06 -1.29
C LEU A 8 -0.37 -12.26 -0.41
N TYR A 9 -1.64 -12.35 -0.03
CA TYR A 9 -2.17 -13.48 0.74
C TYR A 9 -2.76 -14.55 -0.15
N GLU A 10 -3.62 -14.14 -1.08
CA GLU A 10 -4.37 -15.07 -1.90
C GLU A 10 -4.71 -14.47 -3.26
N VAL A 11 -4.87 -15.35 -4.26
CA VAL A 11 -5.44 -15.02 -5.56
C VAL A 11 -6.60 -15.98 -5.80
N ILE A 12 -7.81 -15.44 -5.91
CA ILE A 12 -9.03 -16.20 -6.14
C ILE A 12 -9.47 -15.94 -7.57
N GLU A 13 -9.52 -17.00 -8.38
CA GLU A 13 -9.98 -16.93 -9.76
C GLU A 13 -11.41 -17.47 -9.86
N THR A 14 -12.27 -16.69 -10.50
CA THR A 14 -13.63 -17.09 -10.87
C THR A 14 -13.73 -17.18 -12.40
N GLN A 15 -14.90 -17.53 -12.92
CA GLN A 15 -15.10 -17.59 -14.38
C GLN A 15 -14.99 -16.20 -15.06
N THR A 16 -15.19 -15.12 -14.34
CA THR A 16 -15.25 -13.74 -14.88
C THR A 16 -14.20 -12.82 -14.30
N ASP A 17 -13.69 -13.11 -13.09
CA ASP A 17 -12.87 -12.16 -12.33
C ASP A 17 -11.71 -12.85 -11.63
N ILE A 18 -10.64 -12.08 -11.39
CA ILE A 18 -9.51 -12.47 -10.56
C ILE A 18 -9.47 -11.54 -9.35
N TYR A 19 -9.61 -12.09 -8.14
CA TYR A 19 -9.52 -11.35 -6.88
C TYR A 19 -8.14 -11.53 -6.28
N VAL A 20 -7.48 -10.41 -5.99
CA VAL A 20 -6.15 -10.41 -5.37
C VAL A 20 -6.29 -9.91 -3.93
N VAL A 21 -6.03 -10.77 -2.95
CA VAL A 21 -6.08 -10.45 -1.53
C VAL A 21 -4.70 -10.03 -1.07
N MET A 22 -4.55 -8.76 -0.68
CA MET A 22 -3.27 -8.16 -0.33
C MET A 22 -3.29 -7.49 1.05
N GLU A 23 -2.10 -7.26 1.59
CA GLU A 23 -1.88 -6.41 2.77
C GLU A 23 -2.52 -5.04 2.57
N TYR A 24 -3.28 -4.60 3.56
CA TYR A 24 -3.85 -3.26 3.56
C TYR A 24 -2.88 -2.25 4.16
N VAL A 25 -2.61 -1.18 3.41
CA VAL A 25 -1.71 -0.09 3.80
C VAL A 25 -2.52 1.20 3.84
N ASN A 26 -2.48 1.95 4.94
CA ASN A 26 -3.50 2.95 5.27
C ASN A 26 -3.05 4.41 5.19
N SER A 27 -1.77 4.71 4.89
CA SER A 27 -1.26 6.09 4.83
C SER A 27 -1.09 6.64 3.41
N GLY A 28 -1.63 5.94 2.40
CA GLY A 28 -1.66 6.41 1.03
C GLY A 28 -0.34 6.19 0.28
N GLU A 29 -0.14 6.95 -0.76
CA GLU A 29 1.00 6.85 -1.68
C GLU A 29 2.14 7.80 -1.28
N LEU A 30 3.38 7.40 -1.55
CA LEU A 30 4.53 8.30 -1.40
C LEU A 30 4.43 9.50 -2.35
N PHE A 31 3.70 9.36 -3.45
CA PHE A 31 3.40 10.46 -4.36
C PHE A 31 2.66 11.60 -3.65
N ASP A 32 1.54 11.30 -2.98
CA ASP A 32 0.75 12.28 -2.24
C ASP A 32 1.57 12.95 -1.14
N TYR A 33 2.41 12.16 -0.47
CA TYR A 33 3.31 12.66 0.56
C TYR A 33 4.33 13.68 0.01
N ILE A 34 4.92 13.43 -1.17
CA ILE A 34 5.82 14.36 -1.84
C ILE A 34 5.07 15.62 -2.28
N VAL A 35 3.86 15.47 -2.83
CA VAL A 35 3.03 16.60 -3.29
C VAL A 35 2.65 17.51 -2.12
N GLU A 36 2.28 16.93 -0.97
CA GLU A 36 1.88 17.68 0.22
C GLU A 36 3.07 18.43 0.86
N LYS A 37 4.20 17.76 1.02
CA LYS A 37 5.39 18.31 1.71
C LYS A 37 6.33 19.09 0.79
N GLY A 38 6.24 18.90 -0.51
CA GLY A 38 7.26 19.34 -1.46
C GLY A 38 8.55 18.56 -1.32
N ARG A 39 9.70 19.21 -1.48
CA ARG A 39 10.99 18.55 -1.27
C ARG A 39 11.17 18.10 0.18
N LEU A 40 11.62 16.87 0.36
CA LEU A 40 11.87 16.31 1.68
C LEU A 40 13.24 16.72 2.22
N GLN A 41 13.36 16.72 3.55
CA GLN A 41 14.66 16.81 4.19
C GLN A 41 15.51 15.57 3.86
N GLU A 42 16.81 15.77 3.66
CA GLU A 42 17.71 14.68 3.21
C GLU A 42 17.67 13.44 4.12
N LYS A 43 17.51 13.63 5.44
CA LYS A 43 17.37 12.53 6.39
C LYS A 43 16.11 11.68 6.10
N GLU A 44 15.02 12.32 5.79
CA GLU A 44 13.73 11.68 5.50
C GLU A 44 13.75 10.99 4.13
N ALA A 45 14.22 11.69 3.10
CA ALA A 45 14.42 11.12 1.77
C ALA A 45 15.32 9.89 1.80
N ARG A 46 16.40 9.93 2.61
CA ARG A 46 17.31 8.79 2.78
C ARG A 46 16.62 7.61 3.44
N LYS A 47 15.78 7.81 4.48
CA LYS A 47 14.99 6.75 5.11
C LYS A 47 14.15 6.02 4.06
N PHE A 48 13.35 6.74 3.29
CA PHE A 48 12.53 6.16 2.24
C PHE A 48 13.37 5.44 1.18
N PHE A 49 14.42 6.07 0.71
CA PHE A 49 15.28 5.51 -0.32
C PHE A 49 15.99 4.22 0.13
N GLN A 50 16.46 4.15 1.39
CA GLN A 50 17.06 2.93 1.95
C GLN A 50 16.06 1.78 1.97
N GLN A 51 14.80 2.04 2.30
CA GLN A 51 13.71 1.05 2.29
C GLN A 51 13.37 0.59 0.87
N ILE A 52 13.29 1.52 -0.08
CA ILE A 52 13.03 1.22 -1.50
C ILE A 52 14.13 0.32 -2.06
N ILE A 53 15.40 0.68 -1.90
CA ILE A 53 16.54 -0.10 -2.40
C ILE A 53 16.56 -1.50 -1.78
N SER A 54 16.23 -1.65 -0.49
CA SER A 54 16.15 -2.96 0.15
C SER A 54 15.06 -3.84 -0.46
N GLY A 55 13.88 -3.28 -0.74
CA GLY A 55 12.79 -3.99 -1.40
C GLY A 55 13.13 -4.38 -2.84
N VAL A 56 13.74 -3.47 -3.60
CA VAL A 56 14.18 -3.72 -4.98
C VAL A 56 15.28 -4.79 -5.03
N GLU A 57 16.25 -4.73 -4.12
CA GLU A 57 17.28 -5.77 -3.98
C GLU A 57 16.65 -7.15 -3.75
N TYR A 58 15.66 -7.23 -2.86
CA TYR A 58 14.95 -8.48 -2.61
C TYR A 58 14.24 -9.01 -3.86
N CYS A 59 13.57 -8.14 -4.64
CA CYS A 59 12.97 -8.52 -5.91
C CYS A 59 14.02 -9.09 -6.87
N HIS A 60 15.13 -8.38 -7.06
CA HIS A 60 16.19 -8.79 -8.00
C HIS A 60 16.85 -10.10 -7.58
N ARG A 61 17.08 -10.32 -6.29
CA ARG A 61 17.58 -11.60 -5.75
C ARG A 61 16.64 -12.78 -5.96
N ASN A 62 15.32 -12.51 -6.05
CA ASN A 62 14.31 -13.49 -6.42
C ASN A 62 14.01 -13.50 -7.92
N MET A 63 14.90 -12.96 -8.74
CA MET A 63 14.80 -12.91 -10.21
C MET A 63 13.57 -12.15 -10.72
N VAL A 64 13.05 -11.18 -9.96
CA VAL A 64 11.92 -10.35 -10.34
C VAL A 64 12.38 -8.93 -10.58
N VAL A 65 12.01 -8.36 -11.74
CA VAL A 65 12.16 -6.95 -12.10
C VAL A 65 10.80 -6.28 -12.02
N HIS A 66 10.72 -5.12 -11.35
CA HIS A 66 9.45 -4.42 -11.15
C HIS A 66 8.97 -3.69 -12.41
N ARG A 67 9.84 -2.92 -13.06
CA ARG A 67 9.67 -2.19 -14.33
C ARG A 67 8.69 -0.99 -14.32
N ASP A 68 7.99 -0.73 -13.21
CA ASP A 68 7.12 0.43 -13.03
C ASP A 68 7.28 1.04 -11.63
N LEU A 69 8.53 1.19 -11.18
CA LEU A 69 8.81 1.89 -9.92
C LEU A 69 8.56 3.39 -10.09
N LYS A 70 7.63 3.90 -9.28
CA LYS A 70 7.23 5.31 -9.20
C LYS A 70 6.60 5.58 -7.84
N PRO A 71 6.51 6.83 -7.37
CA PRO A 71 5.97 7.15 -6.05
C PRO A 71 4.52 6.72 -5.83
N GLU A 72 3.72 6.57 -6.91
CA GLU A 72 2.35 6.07 -6.88
C GLU A 72 2.28 4.58 -6.50
N ASN A 73 3.33 3.80 -6.85
CA ASN A 73 3.45 2.38 -6.53
C ASN A 73 4.23 2.12 -5.23
N LEU A 74 4.54 3.17 -4.47
CA LEU A 74 5.21 3.13 -3.18
C LEU A 74 4.23 3.58 -2.10
N LEU A 75 3.62 2.63 -1.40
CA LEU A 75 2.62 2.91 -0.38
C LEU A 75 3.28 3.14 0.99
N LEU A 76 2.64 3.91 1.86
CA LEU A 76 3.13 4.21 3.20
C LEU A 76 2.23 3.56 4.26
N ASP A 77 2.86 2.89 5.22
CA ASP A 77 2.16 2.39 6.40
C ASP A 77 1.96 3.50 7.45
N SER A 78 1.27 3.20 8.55
CA SER A 78 0.98 4.14 9.64
C SER A 78 2.22 4.69 10.36
N LYS A 79 3.41 4.16 10.08
CA LYS A 79 4.70 4.59 10.64
C LYS A 79 5.61 5.23 9.57
N ASP A 80 5.06 5.60 8.43
CA ASP A 80 5.77 6.11 7.26
C ASP A 80 6.89 5.17 6.80
N ASN A 81 6.61 3.85 6.74
CA ASN A 81 7.48 2.89 6.08
C ASN A 81 6.94 2.58 4.69
N VAL A 82 7.86 2.46 3.74
CA VAL A 82 7.53 2.17 2.33
C VAL A 82 7.17 0.70 2.15
N LYS A 83 6.13 0.47 1.33
CA LYS A 83 5.72 -0.82 0.78
C LYS A 83 5.67 -0.71 -0.74
N ILE A 84 6.53 -1.42 -1.45
CA ILE A 84 6.49 -1.52 -2.92
C ILE A 84 5.27 -2.34 -3.31
N ALA A 85 4.43 -1.79 -4.19
CA ALA A 85 3.18 -2.38 -4.64
C ALA A 85 3.09 -2.36 -6.18
N ASP A 86 2.03 -2.93 -6.72
CA ASP A 86 1.72 -2.99 -8.15
C ASP A 86 2.81 -3.68 -9.01
N PHE A 87 2.85 -4.99 -8.89
CA PHE A 87 3.70 -5.85 -9.71
C PHE A 87 3.07 -6.21 -11.08
N GLY A 88 2.04 -5.49 -11.52
CA GLY A 88 1.30 -5.76 -12.75
C GLY A 88 2.16 -5.71 -14.02
N LEU A 89 3.24 -4.92 -14.02
CA LEU A 89 4.21 -4.84 -15.11
C LEU A 89 5.51 -5.62 -14.84
N SER A 90 5.62 -6.31 -13.71
CA SER A 90 6.83 -7.07 -13.35
C SER A 90 7.10 -8.24 -14.30
N ASN A 91 8.34 -8.70 -14.32
CA ASN A 91 8.72 -9.88 -15.10
C ASN A 91 9.80 -10.69 -14.37
N ILE A 92 9.84 -11.98 -14.69
CA ILE A 92 10.86 -12.90 -14.18
C ILE A 92 12.09 -12.82 -15.10
N MET A 93 13.24 -12.55 -14.50
CA MET A 93 14.52 -12.62 -15.20
C MET A 93 14.90 -14.07 -15.42
N ARG A 94 15.43 -14.38 -16.61
CA ARG A 94 15.94 -15.71 -16.96
C ARG A 94 17.33 -15.53 -17.58
N ASP A 95 18.26 -16.36 -17.18
CA ASP A 95 19.63 -16.33 -17.71
C ASP A 95 19.63 -16.47 -19.24
N GLY A 96 20.35 -15.58 -19.91
CA GLY A 96 20.43 -15.53 -21.37
C GLY A 96 19.23 -14.93 -22.09
N HIS A 97 18.19 -14.47 -21.37
CA HIS A 97 17.01 -13.85 -21.96
C HIS A 97 16.95 -12.37 -21.64
N PHE A 98 16.79 -11.54 -22.68
CA PHE A 98 16.59 -10.11 -22.55
C PHE A 98 15.11 -9.74 -22.67
N LEU A 99 14.71 -8.70 -21.96
CA LEU A 99 13.37 -8.12 -22.01
C LEU A 99 13.31 -7.07 -23.14
N LYS A 100 12.14 -6.92 -23.78
CA LYS A 100 11.95 -5.96 -24.89
C LYS A 100 10.73 -5.07 -24.70
N THR A 101 9.87 -5.38 -23.75
CA THR A 101 8.60 -4.68 -23.57
C THR A 101 8.82 -3.25 -23.13
N SER A 102 8.34 -2.27 -23.89
CA SER A 102 8.21 -0.88 -23.44
C SER A 102 7.01 -0.78 -22.53
N CYS A 103 7.23 -0.57 -21.25
CA CYS A 103 6.19 -0.46 -20.21
C CYS A 103 6.63 0.55 -19.15
N GLY A 104 5.72 0.93 -18.28
CA GLY A 104 5.94 1.86 -17.18
C GLY A 104 5.59 3.31 -17.50
N SER A 105 5.66 4.16 -16.49
CA SER A 105 5.36 5.59 -16.57
C SER A 105 6.52 6.35 -17.23
N PRO A 106 6.28 7.14 -18.29
CA PRO A 106 7.36 7.71 -19.12
C PRO A 106 8.43 8.48 -18.35
N ASN A 107 8.05 9.27 -17.36
CA ASN A 107 8.98 10.09 -16.57
C ASN A 107 9.96 9.26 -15.73
N TYR A 108 9.61 8.01 -15.40
CA TYR A 108 10.42 7.09 -14.59
C TYR A 108 11.10 6.01 -15.42
N ALA A 109 10.71 5.85 -16.69
CA ALA A 109 11.22 4.79 -17.56
C ALA A 109 12.65 5.08 -18.05
N ALA A 110 13.48 4.04 -18.05
CA ALA A 110 14.88 4.12 -18.47
C ALA A 110 15.01 4.36 -19.99
N PRO A 111 16.12 4.98 -20.45
CA PRO A 111 16.35 5.29 -21.86
C PRO A 111 16.27 4.08 -22.79
N GLU A 112 16.78 2.93 -22.37
CA GLU A 112 16.72 1.66 -23.09
C GLU A 112 15.30 1.16 -23.29
N VAL A 113 14.43 1.33 -22.27
CA VAL A 113 13.00 0.95 -22.32
C VAL A 113 12.26 1.85 -23.32
N ILE A 114 12.42 3.17 -23.20
CA ILE A 114 11.80 4.16 -24.11
C ILE A 114 12.26 3.97 -25.55
N SER A 115 13.51 3.50 -25.75
CA SER A 115 14.08 3.26 -27.08
C SER A 115 13.72 1.90 -27.66
N GLY A 116 12.97 1.05 -26.91
CA GLY A 116 12.61 -0.31 -27.35
C GLY A 116 13.82 -1.22 -27.51
N LYS A 117 14.93 -0.94 -26.82
CA LYS A 117 16.12 -1.77 -26.81
C LYS A 117 15.93 -3.00 -25.91
N LEU A 118 16.76 -4.00 -26.11
CA LEU A 118 16.83 -5.14 -25.20
C LEU A 118 17.51 -4.71 -23.89
N TYR A 119 17.02 -5.21 -22.75
CA TYR A 119 17.55 -4.92 -21.42
C TYR A 119 17.50 -6.17 -20.52
N ALA A 120 18.42 -6.28 -19.58
CA ALA A 120 18.49 -7.43 -18.67
C ALA A 120 17.45 -7.36 -17.54
N GLY A 121 17.21 -6.17 -17.02
CA GLY A 121 16.16 -5.90 -16.04
C GLY A 121 16.56 -5.03 -14.86
N PRO A 122 17.51 -5.43 -14.01
CA PRO A 122 17.85 -4.69 -12.78
C PRO A 122 18.23 -3.22 -13.03
N GLU A 123 18.88 -2.94 -14.13
CA GLU A 123 19.33 -1.60 -14.51
C GLU A 123 18.18 -0.62 -14.75
N VAL A 124 17.01 -1.10 -15.19
CA VAL A 124 15.85 -0.23 -15.42
C VAL A 124 15.23 0.20 -14.09
N ASP A 125 15.16 -0.69 -13.10
CA ASP A 125 14.68 -0.36 -11.76
C ASP A 125 15.63 0.60 -11.05
N VAL A 126 16.94 0.47 -11.26
CA VAL A 126 17.95 1.41 -10.73
C VAL A 126 17.75 2.81 -11.28
N TRP A 127 17.47 2.95 -12.60
CA TRP A 127 17.11 4.24 -13.18
C TRP A 127 15.88 4.85 -12.51
N SER A 128 14.81 4.09 -12.41
CA SER A 128 13.56 4.54 -11.75
C SER A 128 13.81 4.96 -10.30
N CYS A 129 14.61 4.20 -9.54
CA CYS A 129 15.04 4.59 -8.19
C CYS A 129 15.81 5.91 -8.18
N GLY A 130 16.62 6.18 -9.20
CA GLY A 130 17.34 7.46 -9.36
C GLY A 130 16.40 8.64 -9.57
N VAL A 131 15.37 8.45 -10.40
CA VAL A 131 14.31 9.46 -10.61
C VAL A 131 13.52 9.70 -9.32
N ILE A 132 13.17 8.65 -8.58
CA ILE A 132 12.48 8.74 -7.29
C ILE A 132 13.36 9.49 -6.28
N LEU A 133 14.64 9.17 -6.15
CA LEU A 133 15.57 9.87 -5.24
C LEU A 133 15.64 11.36 -5.55
N TYR A 134 15.72 11.70 -6.83
CA TYR A 134 15.69 13.10 -7.26
C TYR A 134 14.39 13.79 -6.86
N ALA A 135 13.23 13.13 -7.11
CA ALA A 135 11.92 13.68 -6.74
C ALA A 135 11.78 13.89 -5.22
N LEU A 136 12.24 12.95 -4.40
CA LEU A 136 12.25 13.07 -2.93
C LEU A 136 13.05 14.30 -2.45
N LEU A 137 14.22 14.55 -3.04
CA LEU A 137 15.16 15.61 -2.61
C LEU A 137 14.86 16.97 -3.23
N CYS A 138 14.21 17.00 -4.40
CA CYS A 138 13.97 18.23 -5.16
C CYS A 138 12.51 18.67 -5.16
N GLY A 139 11.56 17.75 -4.90
CA GLY A 139 10.12 18.01 -5.03
C GLY A 139 9.64 18.14 -6.49
N THR A 140 10.50 17.85 -7.44
CA THR A 140 10.25 17.93 -8.89
C THR A 140 10.92 16.76 -9.59
N LEU A 141 10.50 16.46 -10.81
CA LEU A 141 11.12 15.40 -11.63
C LEU A 141 12.42 15.90 -12.30
N PRO A 142 13.42 15.02 -12.51
CA PRO A 142 14.61 15.37 -13.28
C PRO A 142 14.31 15.53 -14.77
N PHE A 143 13.37 14.76 -15.28
CA PHE A 143 12.91 14.80 -16.66
C PHE A 143 11.41 15.09 -16.66
N ASP A 144 11.05 16.25 -17.18
CA ASP A 144 9.67 16.67 -17.33
C ASP A 144 9.53 17.57 -18.55
N ASP A 145 8.45 17.38 -19.31
CA ASP A 145 8.09 18.19 -20.46
C ASP A 145 6.65 17.89 -20.87
N GLU A 146 5.85 18.91 -21.19
CA GLU A 146 4.48 18.74 -21.66
C GLU A 146 4.45 18.01 -23.03
N ASN A 147 5.52 18.14 -23.81
CA ASN A 147 5.68 17.46 -25.09
C ASN A 147 6.43 16.14 -24.93
N ILE A 148 5.73 15.03 -25.13
CA ILE A 148 6.30 13.66 -24.96
C ILE A 148 7.55 13.40 -25.80
N PRO A 149 7.64 13.79 -27.09
CA PRO A 149 8.89 13.72 -27.87
C PRO A 149 10.06 14.46 -27.21
N ASN A 150 9.84 15.66 -26.65
CA ASN A 150 10.87 16.40 -25.92
C ASN A 150 11.29 15.70 -24.64
N LEU A 151 10.32 15.20 -23.86
CA LEU A 151 10.58 14.38 -22.67
C LEU A 151 11.48 13.20 -23.03
N PHE A 152 11.15 12.44 -24.07
CA PHE A 152 11.97 11.31 -24.52
C PHE A 152 13.37 11.73 -24.99
N LYS A 153 13.50 12.91 -25.61
CA LYS A 153 14.81 13.45 -25.98
C LYS A 153 15.66 13.78 -24.75
N LYS A 154 15.06 14.40 -23.71
CA LYS A 154 15.74 14.67 -22.44
C LYS A 154 16.21 13.39 -21.77
N ILE A 155 15.34 12.38 -21.66
CA ILE A 155 15.65 11.08 -21.03
C ILE A 155 16.77 10.37 -21.80
N LYS A 156 16.63 10.24 -23.13
CA LYS A 156 17.63 9.58 -23.99
C LYS A 156 18.99 10.30 -24.00
N GLY A 157 19.00 11.60 -23.77
CA GLY A 157 20.19 12.40 -23.65
C GLY A 157 20.76 12.50 -22.25
N GLY A 158 20.04 12.05 -21.23
CA GLY A 158 20.43 12.24 -19.84
C GLY A 158 20.50 13.72 -19.45
N ILE A 159 19.63 14.57 -20.03
CA ILE A 159 19.66 16.03 -19.87
C ILE A 159 18.74 16.44 -18.73
N TYR A 160 19.32 16.76 -17.59
CA TYR A 160 18.63 17.30 -16.41
C TYR A 160 19.59 18.21 -15.61
N THR A 161 19.07 18.92 -14.62
CA THR A 161 19.85 19.83 -13.77
C THR A 161 19.95 19.27 -12.35
N LEU A 162 21.07 19.52 -11.68
CA LEU A 162 21.25 19.20 -10.26
C LEU A 162 21.17 20.48 -9.44
N PRO A 163 20.10 20.69 -8.64
CA PRO A 163 19.96 21.89 -7.81
C PRO A 163 21.10 22.07 -6.80
N SER A 164 21.45 23.32 -6.52
CA SER A 164 22.58 23.66 -5.64
C SER A 164 22.38 23.26 -4.17
N HIS A 165 21.13 23.08 -3.73
CA HIS A 165 20.78 22.69 -2.36
C HIS A 165 21.08 21.22 -2.03
N LEU A 166 21.35 20.39 -3.01
CA LEU A 166 21.69 18.97 -2.79
C LEU A 166 23.06 18.84 -2.11
N SER A 167 23.16 17.95 -1.15
CA SER A 167 24.45 17.62 -0.51
C SER A 167 25.46 17.03 -1.51
N PRO A 168 26.76 17.12 -1.22
CA PRO A 168 27.78 16.51 -2.07
C PRO A 168 27.54 15.03 -2.35
N GLY A 169 27.09 14.26 -1.34
CA GLY A 169 26.78 12.84 -1.51
C GLY A 169 25.59 12.56 -2.42
N ALA A 170 24.50 13.35 -2.30
CA ALA A 170 23.36 13.23 -3.21
C ALA A 170 23.72 13.64 -4.64
N ARG A 171 24.53 14.68 -4.80
CA ARG A 171 25.05 15.14 -6.10
C ARG A 171 26.00 14.13 -6.76
N ASP A 172 26.62 13.25 -6.00
CA ASP A 172 27.45 12.15 -6.52
C ASP A 172 26.59 10.93 -6.88
N LEU A 173 25.64 10.54 -6.01
CA LEU A 173 24.85 9.32 -6.20
C LEU A 173 23.83 9.42 -7.35
N ILE A 174 23.05 10.52 -7.43
CA ILE A 174 21.99 10.67 -8.44
C ILE A 174 22.53 10.51 -9.88
N PRO A 175 23.63 11.20 -10.31
CA PRO A 175 24.16 11.03 -11.66
C PRO A 175 24.64 9.61 -11.96
N ARG A 176 25.14 8.86 -10.99
CA ARG A 176 25.56 7.46 -11.19
C ARG A 176 24.36 6.55 -11.47
N MET A 177 23.19 6.87 -10.91
CA MET A 177 21.94 6.14 -11.17
C MET A 177 21.30 6.53 -12.50
N LEU A 178 21.40 7.80 -12.90
CA LEU A 178 20.84 8.36 -14.13
C LEU A 178 21.84 8.37 -15.29
N VAL A 179 22.72 7.36 -15.36
CA VAL A 179 23.60 7.11 -16.52
C VAL A 179 22.80 6.48 -17.64
N VAL A 180 22.83 7.08 -18.84
CA VAL A 180 22.09 6.62 -20.02
C VAL A 180 22.51 5.21 -20.46
N ASP A 181 23.80 4.92 -20.44
CA ASP A 181 24.34 3.59 -20.73
C ASP A 181 24.08 2.64 -19.56
N PRO A 182 23.20 1.62 -19.71
CA PRO A 182 22.86 0.71 -18.63
C PRO A 182 24.06 -0.09 -18.09
N MET A 183 25.07 -0.35 -18.93
CA MET A 183 26.29 -1.08 -18.52
C MET A 183 27.23 -0.27 -17.64
N LYS A 184 27.08 1.06 -17.64
CA LYS A 184 27.86 1.99 -16.81
C LYS A 184 27.07 2.53 -15.63
N ARG A 185 25.77 2.20 -15.58
CA ARG A 185 24.88 2.61 -14.49
C ARG A 185 25.24 1.86 -13.21
N ILE A 186 25.27 2.56 -12.08
CA ILE A 186 25.56 1.99 -10.77
C ILE A 186 24.59 0.83 -10.47
N THR A 187 25.08 -0.22 -9.83
CA THR A 187 24.31 -1.40 -9.42
C THR A 187 23.76 -1.27 -8.00
N ILE A 188 22.77 -2.08 -7.62
CA ILE A 188 22.22 -2.10 -6.24
C ILE A 188 23.32 -2.35 -5.19
N PRO A 189 24.24 -3.32 -5.34
CA PRO A 189 25.34 -3.51 -4.39
C PRO A 189 26.25 -2.28 -4.24
N GLU A 190 26.53 -1.56 -5.32
CA GLU A 190 27.33 -0.34 -5.28
C GLU A 190 26.57 0.83 -4.62
N ILE A 191 25.24 0.96 -4.88
CA ILE A 191 24.38 1.92 -4.16
C ILE A 191 24.44 1.66 -2.65
N ARG A 192 24.35 0.41 -2.23
CA ARG A 192 24.43 0.03 -0.81
C ARG A 192 25.75 0.37 -0.16
N GLN A 193 26.85 0.34 -0.94
CA GLN A 193 28.19 0.71 -0.45
C GLN A 193 28.43 2.22 -0.51
N HIS A 194 27.58 2.99 -1.17
CA HIS A 194 27.76 4.43 -1.34
C HIS A 194 27.67 5.16 0.01
N PRO A 195 28.60 6.09 0.36
CA PRO A 195 28.63 6.78 1.64
C PRO A 195 27.32 7.49 1.98
N TRP A 196 26.65 8.10 1.00
CA TRP A 196 25.36 8.75 1.21
C TRP A 196 24.28 7.77 1.67
N PHE A 197 24.25 6.56 1.12
CA PHE A 197 23.27 5.52 1.47
C PHE A 197 23.51 4.95 2.87
N GLN A 198 24.77 4.80 3.27
CA GLN A 198 25.14 4.19 4.56
C GLN A 198 24.90 5.07 5.79
N VAL A 199 24.69 6.39 5.60
CA VAL A 199 24.41 7.28 6.72
C VAL A 199 23.15 6.84 7.46
N ARG A 200 23.29 6.48 8.74
CA ARG A 200 22.18 6.04 9.60
C ARG A 200 21.36 4.88 9.02
N LEU A 201 22.01 3.98 8.29
CA LEU A 201 21.36 2.78 7.77
C LEU A 201 20.85 1.92 8.95
N PRO A 202 19.54 1.64 9.05
CA PRO A 202 19.01 0.76 10.08
C PRO A 202 19.62 -0.64 10.01
N ARG A 203 19.83 -1.28 11.17
CA ARG A 203 20.44 -2.61 11.23
C ARG A 203 19.71 -3.65 10.40
N TYR A 204 18.36 -3.65 10.46
CA TYR A 204 17.55 -4.60 9.69
C TYR A 204 17.67 -4.44 8.17
N LEU A 205 18.06 -3.24 7.67
CA LEU A 205 18.38 -3.01 6.26
C LEU A 205 19.86 -3.25 5.94
N ALA A 206 20.74 -3.20 6.92
CA ALA A 206 22.17 -3.42 6.73
C ALA A 206 22.49 -4.90 6.46
N VAL A 207 21.72 -5.80 7.06
CA VAL A 207 21.86 -7.25 6.85
C VAL A 207 21.00 -7.64 5.66
N PRO A 208 21.54 -8.36 4.67
CA PRO A 208 20.71 -8.91 3.60
C PRO A 208 19.60 -9.77 4.20
N PRO A 209 18.35 -9.67 3.68
CA PRO A 209 17.28 -10.53 4.17
C PRO A 209 17.73 -12.00 4.10
N PRO A 210 17.45 -12.79 5.15
CA PRO A 210 17.83 -14.20 5.17
C PRO A 210 17.21 -14.89 3.96
N ASP A 211 17.87 -15.94 3.50
CA ASP A 211 17.38 -16.74 2.37
C ASP A 211 15.94 -17.19 2.66
N THR A 212 15.08 -16.97 1.68
CA THR A 212 13.65 -17.36 1.77
C THR A 212 13.46 -18.83 2.16
N MET A 213 14.45 -19.69 1.89
CA MET A 213 14.48 -21.09 2.34
C MET A 213 14.64 -21.24 3.85
N GLN A 214 15.34 -20.32 4.50
CA GLN A 214 15.52 -20.36 5.95
C GLN A 214 14.34 -19.77 6.73
N GLN A 215 13.69 -18.73 6.17
CA GLN A 215 12.49 -18.16 6.79
C GLN A 215 11.30 -19.13 6.82
N ALA A 216 11.15 -19.98 5.78
CA ALA A 216 10.09 -20.98 5.75
C ALA A 216 10.24 -22.10 6.80
N LYS A 217 11.40 -22.21 7.46
CA LYS A 217 11.65 -23.23 8.49
C LYS A 217 11.15 -22.83 9.89
N LYS A 218 10.91 -21.55 10.13
CA LYS A 218 10.47 -21.04 11.44
C LYS A 218 8.97 -20.79 11.40
N ILE A 219 8.20 -21.79 11.86
CA ILE A 219 6.76 -21.68 12.00
C ILE A 219 6.46 -21.04 13.34
N ASP A 220 5.62 -20.00 13.35
CA ASP A 220 5.13 -19.38 14.57
C ASP A 220 4.03 -20.25 15.19
N GLU A 221 4.26 -20.73 16.40
CA GLU A 221 3.37 -21.67 17.09
C GLU A 221 2.06 -20.99 17.52
N GLU A 222 2.06 -19.70 17.83
CA GLU A 222 0.85 -18.99 18.24
C GLU A 222 -0.12 -18.83 17.06
N ALA A 223 0.38 -18.35 15.94
CA ALA A 223 -0.41 -18.26 14.71
C ALA A 223 -0.86 -19.65 14.22
N LEU A 224 -0.02 -20.67 14.37
CA LEU A 224 -0.36 -22.05 14.04
C LEU A 224 -1.52 -22.56 14.92
N LEU A 225 -1.46 -22.34 16.22
CA LEU A 225 -2.53 -22.74 17.15
C LEU A 225 -3.85 -22.05 16.88
N GLU A 226 -3.80 -20.75 16.53
CA GLU A 226 -5.02 -20.03 16.15
C GLU A 226 -5.63 -20.57 14.84
N ALA A 227 -4.81 -20.89 13.85
CA ALA A 227 -5.29 -21.52 12.62
C ALA A 227 -5.93 -22.91 12.90
N VAL A 228 -5.31 -23.71 13.78
CA VAL A 228 -5.88 -24.99 14.20
C VAL A 228 -7.22 -24.81 14.92
N LYS A 229 -7.39 -23.77 15.75
CA LYS A 229 -8.69 -23.44 16.37
C LYS A 229 -9.76 -23.08 15.35
N MET A 230 -9.37 -22.55 14.17
CA MET A 230 -10.29 -22.28 13.07
C MET A 230 -10.72 -23.54 12.31
N GLY A 231 -10.14 -24.71 12.64
CA GLY A 231 -10.54 -26.00 12.09
C GLY A 231 -9.54 -26.62 11.09
N PHE A 232 -8.37 -26.02 10.89
CA PHE A 232 -7.34 -26.58 10.01
C PHE A 232 -6.57 -27.70 10.70
N ASP A 233 -6.25 -28.78 9.95
CA ASP A 233 -5.40 -29.86 10.47
C ASP A 233 -3.97 -29.38 10.67
N ARG A 234 -3.43 -29.60 11.89
CA ARG A 234 -2.10 -29.12 12.27
C ARG A 234 -0.99 -29.69 11.41
N ASN A 235 -1.03 -30.98 11.13
CA ASN A 235 0.05 -31.64 10.41
C ASN A 235 0.02 -31.24 8.93
N HIS A 236 -1.15 -31.23 8.32
CA HIS A 236 -1.34 -30.76 6.95
C HIS A 236 -0.88 -29.30 6.81
N LEU A 237 -1.24 -28.42 7.74
CA LEU A 237 -0.82 -27.02 7.71
C LEU A 237 0.70 -26.84 7.83
N ILE A 238 1.37 -27.61 8.72
CA ILE A 238 2.82 -27.61 8.85
C ILE A 238 3.49 -28.06 7.55
N ASP A 239 2.98 -29.12 6.94
CA ASP A 239 3.52 -29.65 5.67
C ASP A 239 3.31 -28.67 4.52
N SER A 240 2.14 -28.04 4.42
CA SER A 240 1.84 -26.99 3.43
C SER A 240 2.76 -25.77 3.60
N LEU A 241 2.98 -25.30 4.84
CA LEU A 241 3.90 -24.20 5.14
C LEU A 241 5.35 -24.53 4.76
N ARG A 242 5.82 -25.76 5.05
CA ARG A 242 7.18 -26.24 4.69
C ARG A 242 7.37 -26.37 3.19
N ASN A 243 6.37 -26.92 2.50
CA ASN A 243 6.38 -27.12 1.05
C ASN A 243 5.99 -25.87 0.27
N ARG A 244 5.59 -24.76 0.95
CA ARG A 244 5.09 -23.53 0.35
C ARG A 244 3.87 -23.76 -0.55
N THR A 245 3.07 -24.75 -0.23
CA THR A 245 1.79 -24.97 -0.87
C THR A 245 0.84 -23.86 -0.42
N GLN A 246 0.18 -23.22 -1.37
CA GLN A 246 -0.83 -22.21 -1.08
C GLN A 246 -2.17 -22.93 -0.98
N ASP A 247 -2.75 -22.89 0.22
CA ASP A 247 -4.07 -23.42 0.54
C ASP A 247 -4.77 -22.52 1.57
N GLU A 248 -6.03 -22.76 1.86
CA GLU A 248 -6.82 -21.96 2.81
C GLU A 248 -6.17 -21.91 4.20
N GLY A 249 -5.52 -23.00 4.64
CA GLY A 249 -4.83 -23.07 5.92
C GLY A 249 -3.61 -22.16 5.95
N THR A 250 -2.76 -22.20 4.92
CA THR A 250 -1.57 -21.32 4.84
C THR A 250 -1.94 -19.86 4.68
N VAL A 251 -2.99 -19.52 3.93
CA VAL A 251 -3.53 -18.15 3.82
C VAL A 251 -4.01 -17.66 5.20
N SER A 252 -4.80 -18.46 5.90
CA SER A 252 -5.30 -18.14 7.23
C SER A 252 -4.16 -17.96 8.25
N TYR A 253 -3.17 -18.85 8.23
CA TYR A 253 -1.97 -18.73 9.07
C TYR A 253 -1.25 -17.40 8.84
N TYR A 254 -1.02 -17.00 7.59
CA TYR A 254 -0.33 -15.75 7.29
C TYR A 254 -1.15 -14.51 7.66
N LEU A 255 -2.47 -14.54 7.51
CA LEU A 255 -3.35 -13.45 7.96
C LEU A 255 -3.32 -13.29 9.49
N LEU A 256 -3.35 -14.41 10.23
CA LEU A 256 -3.24 -14.40 11.69
C LEU A 256 -1.87 -13.88 12.14
N LEU A 257 -0.80 -14.37 11.52
CA LEU A 257 0.57 -13.93 11.80
C LEU A 257 0.71 -12.42 11.64
N ASP A 258 0.19 -11.84 10.56
CA ASP A 258 0.26 -10.39 10.34
C ASP A 258 -0.61 -9.60 11.33
N ASN A 259 -1.74 -10.13 11.76
CA ASN A 259 -2.56 -9.50 12.80
C ASN A 259 -1.86 -9.48 14.16
N CYS A 260 -1.21 -10.56 14.56
CA CYS A 260 -0.42 -10.63 15.79
C CYS A 260 0.72 -9.60 15.78
N PHE A 261 1.44 -9.47 14.68
CA PHE A 261 2.52 -8.48 14.56
C PHE A 261 2.03 -7.03 14.54
N ARG A 262 0.84 -6.75 14.01
CA ARG A 262 0.23 -5.39 14.03
C ARG A 262 -0.12 -4.96 15.45
N VAL A 263 -0.57 -5.87 16.29
CA VAL A 263 -0.99 -5.58 17.66
C VAL A 263 0.21 -5.39 18.59
N ALA A 264 1.26 -6.20 18.47
CA ALA A 264 2.38 -6.21 19.41
C ALA A 264 3.41 -5.09 19.18
N ASN A 265 3.95 -4.89 17.97
CA ASN A 265 4.99 -3.86 17.71
C ASN A 265 5.10 -3.45 16.23
N GLY A 266 4.27 -3.96 15.35
CA GLY A 266 4.45 -3.88 13.90
C GLY A 266 5.56 -4.83 13.41
N TYR A 267 5.46 -5.23 12.15
CA TYR A 267 6.34 -6.20 11.48
C TYR A 267 7.85 -5.91 11.65
N LEU A 268 8.23 -4.62 11.66
CA LEU A 268 9.63 -4.18 11.85
C LEU A 268 10.12 -4.26 13.30
N GLY A 269 9.22 -4.33 14.30
CA GLY A 269 9.59 -4.43 15.71
C GLY A 269 9.96 -5.85 16.13
N ALA A 270 9.34 -6.87 15.54
CA ALA A 270 9.60 -8.27 15.85
C ALA A 270 10.99 -8.72 15.37
N GLU A 271 11.43 -8.32 14.17
CA GLU A 271 12.80 -8.59 13.70
C GLU A 271 13.88 -7.89 14.54
N PHE A 272 13.53 -6.76 15.18
CA PHE A 272 14.44 -6.04 16.08
C PHE A 272 14.61 -6.74 17.43
N GLN A 273 13.57 -7.42 17.91
CA GLN A 273 13.60 -8.14 19.20
C GLN A 273 14.42 -9.42 19.12
N GLU A 274 14.33 -10.15 17.99
CA GLU A 274 15.14 -11.37 17.79
C GLU A 274 16.65 -11.08 17.75
N THR A 275 17.07 -9.92 17.21
CA THR A 275 18.48 -9.51 17.21
C THR A 275 18.99 -9.07 18.59
N LEU A 276 18.12 -8.56 19.46
CA LEU A 276 18.45 -8.21 20.84
C LEU A 276 18.58 -9.46 21.72
N ASP A 277 17.72 -10.47 21.53
CA ASP A 277 17.75 -11.72 22.27
C ASP A 277 19.00 -12.57 21.92
N TYR A 278 19.46 -12.54 20.66
CA TYR A 278 20.74 -13.15 20.27
C TYR A 278 21.95 -12.45 20.89
N ALA A 279 21.89 -11.13 21.03
CA ALA A 279 22.98 -10.35 21.67
C ALA A 279 23.02 -10.53 23.20
N HIS A 280 21.86 -10.79 23.84
CA HIS A 280 21.79 -11.03 25.30
C HIS A 280 22.23 -12.44 25.69
N ASN A 281 22.00 -13.44 24.86
CA ASN A 281 22.41 -14.83 25.14
C ASN A 281 23.91 -15.10 24.89
N SER A 282 24.67 -14.17 24.35
CA SER A 282 26.11 -14.32 24.11
C SER A 282 27.00 -13.65 25.15
N MET A 283 26.43 -13.00 26.18
CA MET A 283 27.17 -12.45 27.30
C MET A 283 26.71 -13.11 28.61
N GLN A 284 27.41 -14.17 29.06
CA GLN A 284 27.38 -14.60 30.47
C GLN A 284 28.16 -13.59 31.32
N PRO A 285 27.59 -13.12 32.43
CA PRO A 285 28.31 -12.24 33.33
C PRO A 285 29.21 -13.07 34.28
N THR A 286 30.47 -12.76 34.30
CA THR A 286 31.35 -13.04 35.47
C THR A 286 31.09 -11.96 36.51
N GLU A 287 30.68 -12.39 37.69
CA GLU A 287 30.60 -11.52 38.88
C GLU A 287 31.96 -10.94 39.28
N PRO A 288 32.00 -9.73 39.87
CA PRO A 288 32.49 -9.63 41.22
C PRO A 288 31.74 -8.61 42.12
N SER A 289 31.49 -9.10 43.33
CA SER A 289 31.57 -8.45 44.66
C SER A 289 31.31 -6.94 44.82
N SER A 290 30.30 -6.65 45.67
CA SER A 290 30.03 -5.37 46.36
C SER A 290 31.20 -4.97 47.32
N PRO A 291 31.28 -3.70 47.86
CA PRO A 291 30.25 -3.14 48.71
C PRO A 291 30.10 -1.59 48.79
N ALA A 292 29.00 -1.22 49.44
CA ALA A 292 28.84 -0.07 50.37
C ALA A 292 28.34 1.29 49.89
N SER A 293 27.11 1.54 50.31
CA SER A 293 26.58 2.71 51.05
C SER A 293 26.73 4.13 50.51
N GLY A 294 25.55 4.81 50.46
CA GLY A 294 25.46 6.27 50.36
C GLY A 294 24.02 6.77 50.11
N SER A 295 23.28 6.89 51.22
CA SER A 295 22.00 7.60 51.37
C SER A 295 22.06 9.05 50.88
N ARG A 296 20.98 9.55 50.24
CA ARG A 296 20.25 10.81 50.62
C ARG A 296 19.16 11.15 49.62
N HIS A 297 17.99 11.14 50.13
CA HIS A 297 16.81 12.05 50.15
C HIS A 297 16.61 13.09 49.06
N ALA A 298 15.35 13.09 48.65
CA ALA A 298 14.39 14.18 48.56
C ALA A 298 14.16 14.85 47.19
N GLY A 299 12.88 14.88 46.81
CA GLY A 299 12.34 15.78 45.85
C GLY A 299 11.05 15.29 45.18
N TYR A 300 9.97 15.20 45.96
CA TYR A 300 8.59 15.17 45.43
C TYR A 300 8.31 16.52 44.76
N THR A 301 7.90 16.55 43.51
CA THR A 301 7.04 17.61 42.97
C THR A 301 5.96 16.96 42.11
N ASP A 302 4.76 17.13 42.62
CA ASP A 302 3.49 16.93 41.93
C ASP A 302 3.49 17.67 40.59
N TYR A 303 3.14 16.96 39.51
CA TYR A 303 2.53 17.56 38.35
C TYR A 303 1.21 16.88 38.06
N GLN A 304 0.17 17.69 38.27
CA GLN A 304 -1.23 17.40 38.01
C GLN A 304 -1.46 16.86 36.60
N GLY A 305 -2.27 15.81 36.54
CA GLY A 305 -2.71 15.17 35.33
C GLY A 305 -3.44 16.10 34.36
N ILE A 306 -2.90 16.22 33.16
CA ILE A 306 -3.67 16.65 32.02
C ILE A 306 -4.24 15.39 31.37
N ASN A 307 -5.53 15.19 31.57
CA ASN A 307 -6.33 14.17 30.95
C ASN A 307 -6.44 14.48 29.44
N ILE A 308 -5.47 14.06 28.64
CA ILE A 308 -5.60 14.06 27.20
C ILE A 308 -6.40 12.79 26.84
N LYS A 309 -7.71 12.98 26.63
CA LYS A 309 -8.52 11.98 25.96
C LYS A 309 -7.83 11.67 24.62
N PRO A 310 -7.58 10.39 24.28
CA PRO A 310 -7.13 10.06 22.94
C PRO A 310 -8.26 10.45 21.99
N THR A 311 -8.02 11.44 21.16
CA THR A 311 -8.81 11.70 19.96
C THR A 311 -8.59 10.50 19.07
N TYR A 312 -9.57 9.61 19.03
CA TYR A 312 -9.65 8.57 18.02
C TYR A 312 -9.63 9.27 16.67
N SER A 313 -8.57 9.06 15.89
CA SER A 313 -8.58 9.40 14.47
C SER A 313 -9.77 8.66 13.87
N LEU A 314 -10.67 9.42 13.27
CA LEU A 314 -11.76 8.87 12.47
C LEU A 314 -11.14 7.88 11.47
N ASP A 315 -11.46 6.59 11.63
CA ASP A 315 -11.19 5.59 10.62
C ASP A 315 -11.66 6.13 9.28
N ARG A 316 -10.73 6.35 8.36
CA ARG A 316 -11.07 6.68 6.98
C ARG A 316 -11.83 5.49 6.42
N LYS A 317 -13.14 5.62 6.36
CA LYS A 317 -14.00 4.62 5.74
C LYS A 317 -13.57 4.48 4.29
N TRP A 318 -13.44 3.25 3.83
CA TRP A 318 -13.20 2.97 2.42
C TRP A 318 -14.34 3.58 1.59
N ALA A 319 -13.99 4.37 0.58
CA ALA A 319 -14.92 5.07 -0.28
C ALA A 319 -14.66 4.69 -1.74
N LEU A 320 -15.71 4.34 -2.46
CA LEU A 320 -15.69 4.19 -3.91
C LEU A 320 -16.25 5.46 -4.52
N GLY A 321 -15.48 6.13 -5.38
CA GLY A 321 -15.89 7.43 -5.92
C GLY A 321 -15.60 7.59 -7.40
N ILE A 322 -16.44 8.41 -8.06
CA ILE A 322 -16.30 8.82 -9.46
C ILE A 322 -16.12 10.33 -9.52
N GLN A 323 -15.15 10.80 -10.30
CA GLN A 323 -14.95 12.22 -10.52
C GLN A 323 -15.64 12.67 -11.82
N SER A 324 -16.41 13.75 -11.77
CA SER A 324 -17.07 14.37 -12.92
C SER A 324 -16.93 15.89 -12.92
N ARG A 325 -16.97 16.50 -14.11
CA ARG A 325 -17.10 17.96 -14.32
C ARG A 325 -18.53 18.41 -14.61
N ALA A 326 -19.48 17.49 -14.69
CA ALA A 326 -20.88 17.80 -14.91
C ALA A 326 -21.46 18.59 -13.72
N LEU A 327 -22.57 19.30 -13.95
CA LEU A 327 -23.22 20.05 -12.88
C LEU A 327 -23.79 19.11 -11.81
N PRO A 328 -23.77 19.49 -10.52
CA PRO A 328 -24.25 18.63 -9.43
C PRO A 328 -25.67 18.09 -9.63
N ARG A 329 -26.54 18.88 -10.25
CA ARG A 329 -27.92 18.47 -10.56
C ARG A 329 -27.98 17.37 -11.62
N GLU A 330 -27.10 17.43 -12.62
CA GLU A 330 -27.00 16.42 -13.66
C GLU A 330 -26.47 15.12 -13.09
N ILE A 331 -25.38 15.20 -12.29
CA ILE A 331 -24.81 14.03 -11.59
C ILE A 331 -25.88 13.35 -10.73
N MET A 332 -26.58 14.11 -9.89
CA MET A 332 -27.61 13.56 -9.02
C MET A 332 -28.83 13.02 -9.80
N GLY A 333 -29.13 13.59 -10.96
CA GLY A 333 -30.15 13.07 -11.86
C GLY A 333 -29.84 11.68 -12.37
N GLU A 334 -28.62 11.46 -12.85
CA GLU A 334 -28.14 10.15 -13.31
C GLU A 334 -28.02 9.16 -12.13
N VAL A 335 -27.57 9.60 -10.95
CA VAL A 335 -27.55 8.79 -9.72
C VAL A 335 -28.94 8.26 -9.39
N LEU A 336 -29.96 9.13 -9.38
CA LEU A 336 -31.34 8.73 -9.06
C LEU A 336 -31.93 7.79 -10.12
N LYS A 337 -31.55 7.95 -11.38
CA LYS A 337 -31.93 7.04 -12.46
C LYS A 337 -31.30 5.66 -12.27
N ALA A 338 -30.00 5.60 -12.03
CA ALA A 338 -29.29 4.35 -11.78
C ALA A 338 -29.84 3.60 -10.55
N LEU A 339 -30.13 4.31 -9.45
CA LEU A 339 -30.73 3.72 -8.25
C LEU A 339 -32.11 3.12 -8.54
N ARG A 340 -32.92 3.76 -9.41
CA ARG A 340 -34.23 3.21 -9.81
C ARG A 340 -34.07 1.95 -10.65
N GLU A 341 -33.18 1.95 -11.62
CA GLU A 341 -32.94 0.80 -12.50
C GLU A 341 -32.44 -0.43 -11.70
N LEU A 342 -31.71 -0.19 -10.63
CA LEU A 342 -31.20 -1.25 -9.73
C LEU A 342 -32.18 -1.62 -8.61
N ASN A 343 -33.39 -1.06 -8.60
CA ASN A 343 -34.39 -1.27 -7.54
C ASN A 343 -33.86 -0.98 -6.13
N VAL A 344 -33.05 0.06 -5.99
CA VAL A 344 -32.55 0.53 -4.69
C VAL A 344 -33.54 1.50 -4.09
N CYS A 345 -33.89 1.31 -2.81
CA CYS A 345 -34.67 2.28 -2.04
C CYS A 345 -33.73 3.33 -1.44
N TRP A 346 -34.12 4.62 -1.44
CA TRP A 346 -33.31 5.69 -0.85
C TRP A 346 -34.12 6.71 -0.07
N LYS A 347 -33.43 7.37 0.87
CA LYS A 347 -33.91 8.51 1.63
C LYS A 347 -32.88 9.64 1.55
N LYS A 348 -33.31 10.84 1.12
CA LYS A 348 -32.44 12.02 1.17
C LYS A 348 -32.20 12.42 2.63
N ILE A 349 -30.94 12.65 2.97
CA ILE A 349 -30.49 13.18 4.28
C ILE A 349 -29.85 14.55 4.16
N GLY A 350 -29.56 15.01 2.92
CA GLY A 350 -29.03 16.31 2.61
C GLY A 350 -29.21 16.63 1.12
N HIS A 351 -28.77 17.84 0.70
CA HIS A 351 -28.92 18.29 -0.70
C HIS A 351 -28.23 17.36 -1.70
N TYR A 352 -27.10 16.76 -1.30
CA TYR A 352 -26.27 15.88 -2.13
C TYR A 352 -25.84 14.63 -1.36
N ASN A 353 -26.68 14.22 -0.41
CA ASN A 353 -26.43 13.04 0.40
C ASN A 353 -27.71 12.23 0.59
N MET A 354 -27.61 10.89 0.45
CA MET A 354 -28.74 9.99 0.62
C MET A 354 -28.31 8.65 1.21
N LYS A 355 -29.15 8.08 2.06
CA LYS A 355 -29.03 6.70 2.55
C LYS A 355 -29.83 5.78 1.67
N CYS A 356 -29.22 4.66 1.31
CA CYS A 356 -29.75 3.69 0.35
C CYS A 356 -29.87 2.32 0.99
N LEU A 357 -30.87 1.56 0.58
CA LEU A 357 -31.09 0.17 0.93
C LEU A 357 -31.30 -0.65 -0.33
N TRP A 358 -30.51 -1.67 -0.52
CA TRP A 358 -30.64 -2.62 -1.61
C TRP A 358 -30.83 -4.04 -1.11
N ILE A 359 -31.75 -4.79 -1.76
CA ILE A 359 -32.04 -6.19 -1.48
C ILE A 359 -31.90 -6.94 -2.81
N PRO A 360 -30.90 -7.83 -2.98
CA PRO A 360 -30.74 -8.59 -4.21
C PRO A 360 -31.92 -9.51 -4.46
N GLN A 361 -32.41 -9.55 -5.71
CA GLN A 361 -33.50 -10.43 -6.13
C GLN A 361 -32.99 -11.86 -6.32
N SER A 362 -32.80 -12.61 -5.27
CA SER A 362 -32.54 -14.04 -5.32
C SER A 362 -33.41 -14.78 -4.32
N SER A 363 -34.66 -15.00 -4.69
CA SER A 363 -35.50 -16.15 -4.33
C SER A 363 -36.96 -15.79 -4.67
N GLY A 364 -37.62 -16.64 -5.45
CA GLY A 364 -38.95 -16.46 -5.97
C GLY A 364 -40.06 -16.38 -4.89
N GLN A 365 -40.22 -15.20 -4.35
CA GLN A 365 -41.45 -14.77 -3.69
C GLN A 365 -41.63 -13.30 -4.06
N ALA A 366 -42.63 -13.05 -4.86
CA ALA A 366 -43.18 -11.74 -5.14
C ALA A 366 -43.63 -11.08 -3.82
N LEU A 367 -42.77 -10.27 -3.22
CA LEU A 367 -43.21 -9.27 -2.27
C LEU A 367 -43.78 -8.11 -3.08
N GLN A 368 -45.11 -7.95 -2.93
CA GLN A 368 -45.87 -6.86 -3.54
C GLN A 368 -45.15 -5.53 -3.35
N SER A 369 -44.99 -4.83 -4.45
CA SER A 369 -44.44 -3.51 -4.64
C SER A 369 -44.96 -2.52 -3.59
N ALA A 370 -44.19 -2.25 -2.58
CA ALA A 370 -44.29 -1.02 -1.81
C ALA A 370 -43.44 0.03 -2.55
N HIS A 371 -44.07 0.75 -3.47
CA HIS A 371 -43.52 1.96 -4.07
C HIS A 371 -43.39 3.02 -2.96
N PHE A 372 -42.19 3.21 -2.42
CA PHE A 372 -41.85 4.39 -1.65
C PHE A 372 -40.97 5.31 -2.52
N PHE A 373 -41.63 6.04 -3.44
CA PHE A 373 -41.11 7.26 -4.03
C PHE A 373 -41.82 8.42 -3.32
N GLY A 374 -41.14 9.18 -2.48
CA GLY A 374 -41.74 10.32 -1.81
C GLY A 374 -40.70 11.33 -1.36
N ASP A 375 -40.80 12.52 -1.94
CA ASP A 375 -40.35 13.75 -1.33
C ASP A 375 -41.25 13.97 -0.09
N GLU A 376 -40.64 14.37 1.05
CA GLU A 376 -41.22 14.67 2.36
C GLU A 376 -41.30 13.54 3.40
N SER A 377 -40.57 13.84 4.45
CA SER A 377 -40.73 13.45 5.86
C SER A 377 -41.85 12.48 6.18
N SER A 378 -41.49 11.25 6.47
CA SER A 378 -41.93 10.53 7.66
C SER A 378 -41.57 9.05 7.60
N ILE A 379 -41.06 8.57 8.72
CA ILE A 379 -41.10 7.20 9.20
C ILE A 379 -40.13 6.23 8.49
N ILE A 380 -38.99 5.94 9.09
CA ILE A 380 -38.65 4.61 9.55
C ILE A 380 -37.72 4.74 10.75
N GLU A 381 -38.24 5.11 11.89
CA GLU A 381 -37.94 4.50 13.16
C GLU A 381 -39.09 3.53 13.42
N THR A 382 -39.04 2.40 12.79
CA THR A 382 -39.73 1.20 13.28
C THR A 382 -38.69 0.10 13.26
N ASP A 383 -38.25 -0.25 14.46
CA ASP A 383 -37.69 -1.54 14.80
C ASP A 383 -38.67 -2.66 14.41
N ILE A 384 -38.76 -2.94 13.11
CA ILE A 384 -39.26 -4.22 12.65
C ILE A 384 -38.02 -4.96 12.20
N ALA A 385 -37.50 -5.74 13.16
CA ALA A 385 -36.44 -6.73 12.96
C ALA A 385 -36.91 -7.86 12.02
N CYS A 386 -37.22 -7.58 10.78
CA CYS A 386 -37.10 -8.56 9.71
C CYS A 386 -35.66 -8.53 9.25
N LYS A 387 -34.80 -9.38 9.82
CA LYS A 387 -33.49 -9.73 9.29
C LYS A 387 -33.71 -10.43 7.95
N VAL A 388 -33.86 -9.65 6.88
CA VAL A 388 -33.75 -10.19 5.52
C VAL A 388 -32.27 -10.49 5.32
N PRO A 389 -31.86 -11.76 5.16
CA PRO A 389 -30.49 -12.08 4.87
C PRO A 389 -30.10 -11.42 3.53
N ASN A 390 -28.90 -10.87 3.48
CA ASN A 390 -28.29 -10.26 2.29
C ASN A 390 -28.76 -8.84 1.90
N GLN A 391 -29.35 -8.06 2.79
CA GLN A 391 -29.57 -6.63 2.51
C GLN A 391 -28.28 -5.82 2.62
N VAL A 392 -28.13 -4.82 1.75
CA VAL A 392 -27.00 -3.88 1.76
C VAL A 392 -27.51 -2.47 2.05
N LYS A 393 -27.01 -1.83 3.11
CA LYS A 393 -27.22 -0.41 3.41
C LYS A 393 -25.95 0.37 3.07
N PHE A 394 -26.11 1.45 2.34
CA PHE A 394 -25.00 2.29 1.91
C PHE A 394 -25.41 3.76 1.84
N GLU A 395 -24.44 4.64 1.72
CA GLU A 395 -24.63 6.07 1.59
C GLU A 395 -24.03 6.54 0.28
N VAL A 396 -24.74 7.46 -0.40
CA VAL A 396 -24.27 8.12 -1.62
C VAL A 396 -24.12 9.59 -1.32
N GLN A 397 -22.92 10.14 -1.53
CA GLN A 397 -22.63 11.54 -1.27
C GLN A 397 -21.83 12.16 -2.41
N LEU A 398 -22.16 13.41 -2.76
CA LEU A 398 -21.45 14.19 -3.76
C LEU A 398 -20.64 15.29 -3.07
N TYR A 399 -19.32 15.31 -3.30
CA TYR A 399 -18.40 16.31 -2.79
C TYR A 399 -17.88 17.23 -3.90
N LYS A 400 -17.68 18.51 -3.62
CA LYS A 400 -16.94 19.40 -4.50
C LYS A 400 -15.45 19.26 -4.21
N THR A 401 -14.63 18.96 -5.22
CA THR A 401 -13.18 18.88 -5.12
C THR A 401 -12.52 20.23 -5.41
N ARG A 402 -11.20 20.36 -5.15
CA ARG A 402 -10.45 21.62 -5.36
C ARG A 402 -10.35 22.04 -6.84
N ASP A 403 -10.49 21.10 -7.78
CA ASP A 403 -10.31 21.31 -9.22
C ASP A 403 -11.60 21.62 -9.97
N GLU A 404 -12.62 22.20 -9.34
CA GLU A 404 -13.95 22.43 -9.92
C GLU A 404 -14.64 21.14 -10.43
N LYS A 405 -14.21 19.98 -9.92
CA LYS A 405 -14.83 18.68 -10.18
C LYS A 405 -15.70 18.28 -9.00
N TYR A 406 -16.54 17.31 -9.21
CA TYR A 406 -17.35 16.70 -8.18
C TYR A 406 -16.98 15.23 -8.04
N LEU A 407 -16.86 14.76 -6.80
CA LEU A 407 -16.60 13.36 -6.44
C LEU A 407 -17.90 12.75 -5.93
N LEU A 408 -18.41 11.75 -6.63
CA LEU A 408 -19.51 10.91 -6.18
C LEU A 408 -18.93 9.75 -5.37
N ASP A 409 -19.29 9.69 -4.10
CA ASP A 409 -18.79 8.73 -3.14
C ASP A 409 -19.91 7.75 -2.73
N LEU A 410 -19.57 6.45 -2.66
CA LEU A 410 -20.46 5.39 -2.21
C LEU A 410 -19.83 4.69 -1.00
N GLN A 411 -20.49 4.75 0.15
CA GLN A 411 -20.01 4.17 1.39
C GLN A 411 -20.94 3.07 1.90
N ARG A 412 -20.41 1.86 2.08
CA ARG A 412 -21.13 0.77 2.71
C ARG A 412 -21.34 1.04 4.20
N LEU A 413 -22.57 1.06 4.66
CA LEU A 413 -22.93 1.19 6.07
C LEU A 413 -23.14 -0.17 6.73
N GLN A 414 -23.83 -1.12 6.04
CA GLN A 414 -24.18 -2.43 6.57
C GLN A 414 -24.43 -3.42 5.44
N GLY A 415 -24.21 -4.71 5.68
CA GLY A 415 -24.49 -5.81 4.75
C GLY A 415 -23.21 -6.48 4.24
N PRO A 416 -23.32 -7.58 3.48
CA PRO A 416 -22.19 -8.31 2.92
C PRO A 416 -21.36 -7.44 1.98
N GLN A 417 -20.05 -7.47 2.11
CA GLN A 417 -19.13 -6.62 1.36
C GLN A 417 -19.16 -6.94 -0.14
N PHE A 418 -19.17 -8.19 -0.51
CA PHE A 418 -19.20 -8.60 -1.92
C PHE A 418 -20.49 -8.15 -2.62
N LEU A 419 -21.63 -8.30 -1.99
CA LEU A 419 -22.90 -7.81 -2.53
C LEU A 419 -22.91 -6.29 -2.70
N PHE A 420 -22.23 -5.54 -1.82
CA PHE A 420 -22.05 -4.11 -2.02
C PHE A 420 -21.15 -3.79 -3.22
N LEU A 421 -20.09 -4.56 -3.44
CA LEU A 421 -19.21 -4.38 -4.60
C LEU A 421 -19.92 -4.72 -5.91
N ASP A 422 -20.72 -5.79 -5.94
CA ASP A 422 -21.56 -6.16 -7.08
C ASP A 422 -22.56 -5.04 -7.41
N LEU A 423 -23.18 -4.50 -6.37
CA LEU A 423 -24.07 -3.34 -6.51
C LEU A 423 -23.32 -2.12 -7.06
N CYS A 424 -22.11 -1.82 -6.54
CA CYS A 424 -21.30 -0.72 -7.03
C CYS A 424 -20.93 -0.92 -8.51
N ALA A 425 -20.53 -2.11 -8.91
CA ALA A 425 -20.21 -2.42 -10.31
C ALA A 425 -21.44 -2.24 -11.23
N ALA A 426 -22.60 -2.73 -10.82
CA ALA A 426 -23.86 -2.54 -11.55
C ALA A 426 -24.24 -1.06 -11.61
N PHE A 427 -24.10 -0.32 -10.52
CA PHE A 427 -24.38 1.11 -10.45
C PHE A 427 -23.46 1.92 -11.36
N LEU A 428 -22.15 1.61 -11.39
CA LEU A 428 -21.18 2.23 -12.29
C LEU A 428 -21.50 1.97 -13.77
N ALA A 429 -21.96 0.77 -14.10
CA ALA A 429 -22.38 0.41 -15.46
C ALA A 429 -23.59 1.22 -15.94
N GLN A 430 -24.48 1.67 -15.03
CA GLN A 430 -25.61 2.50 -15.34
C GLN A 430 -25.26 4.00 -15.48
N LEU A 431 -24.20 4.46 -14.82
CA LEU A 431 -23.74 5.85 -14.90
C LEU A 431 -22.94 6.15 -16.18
N ARG A 432 -23.41 5.74 -17.34
CA ARG A 432 -22.70 5.75 -18.65
C ARG A 432 -22.23 7.12 -19.15
N VAL A 433 -22.46 8.23 -18.46
CA VAL A 433 -22.29 9.60 -19.00
C VAL A 433 -21.53 10.55 -18.04
N LEU A 434 -20.92 10.06 -16.98
CA LEU A 434 -20.22 10.93 -16.03
C LEU A 434 -18.71 10.94 -16.24
#